data_a2d4ad0214642a092cef57a181899fb1
#
_entry.id   a2d4ad0214642a092cef57a181899fb1
#
_cell.length_a   1.000
_cell.length_b   1.000
_cell.length_c   1.000
_cell.angle_alpha   90.00
_cell.angle_beta   90.00
_cell.angle_gamma   90.00
#
_symmetry.space_group_name_H-M   'P 1'
#
loop_
_entity.id
_entity.type
_entity.pdbx_description
1 polymer ?
#
loop_
_entity_poly.entity_id
_entity_poly.type
_entity_poly.pdbx_seq_one_letter_code
_entity_poly.pdbx_strand_id
1 'polypeptide(L)'
;HIEGIREHDNMEVQRMEGLILTKENFTDCVDAATGKPIPREGNVVLPETVIYHGEEYKVTEIGRFAFSGCNNLTSINIPDSVTEIGTFSFSGCNNLTSINIPDGVTKIGPHAFRGCSSLVSVSIPDSVTIIGESAFIGCNGLTSVNIPDSVTSIKFRAFSDCSSLVSVS
;
A
#
# COMPACT_ATOMS: atom_id res chain seq x y z
N HIS A 1 31.96 17.91 19.23
CA HIS A 1 32.67 17.26 18.21
C HIS A 1 31.95 17.35 16.89
N ILE A 2 32.40 18.30 16.09
CA ILE A 2 31.66 18.76 14.90
C ILE A 2 31.66 17.70 13.79
N GLU A 3 32.75 17.00 13.57
CA GLU A 3 32.83 15.98 12.52
C GLU A 3 31.92 14.78 12.80
N GLY A 4 31.87 14.34 14.04
CA GLY A 4 30.99 13.25 14.44
C GLY A 4 29.51 13.60 14.26
N ILE A 5 29.15 14.84 14.59
CA ILE A 5 27.78 15.34 14.38
C ILE A 5 27.43 15.40 12.91
N ARG A 6 28.35 15.89 12.07
CA ARG A 6 28.14 15.99 10.64
C ARG A 6 28.00 14.62 9.98
N GLU A 7 28.83 13.66 10.37
CA GLU A 7 28.73 12.29 9.86
C GLU A 7 27.43 11.64 10.28
N HIS A 8 27.00 11.87 11.52
CA HIS A 8 25.73 11.38 12.02
C HIS A 8 24.57 11.93 11.21
N ASP A 9 24.54 13.24 10.94
CA ASP A 9 23.49 13.88 10.16
C ASP A 9 23.44 13.34 8.74
N ASN A 10 24.60 13.16 8.09
CA ASN A 10 24.67 12.59 6.75
C ASN A 10 24.18 11.13 6.73
N MET A 11 24.51 10.37 7.76
CA MET A 11 24.05 8.98 7.88
C MET A 11 22.55 8.90 8.06
N GLU A 12 21.96 9.82 8.83
CA GLU A 12 20.51 9.87 9.01
C GLU A 12 19.80 10.19 7.70
N VAL A 13 20.28 11.19 6.95
CA VAL A 13 19.69 11.55 5.65
C VAL A 13 19.81 10.41 4.65
N GLN A 14 20.93 9.69 4.61
CA GLN A 14 21.16 8.59 3.69
C GLN A 14 20.52 7.28 4.13
N ARG A 15 20.31 7.11 5.43
CA ARG A 15 19.84 5.87 6.05
C ARG A 15 18.57 6.05 6.85
N MET A 16 17.70 6.94 6.37
CA MET A 16 16.39 7.06 6.99
C MET A 16 15.76 5.68 7.08
N GLU A 17 15.42 5.27 8.30
CA GLU A 17 14.82 3.96 8.53
C GLU A 17 13.46 3.86 7.87
N GLY A 18 13.16 2.66 7.40
CA GLY A 18 11.86 2.35 6.87
C GLY A 18 10.85 2.14 7.98
N LEU A 19 9.64 2.60 7.77
CA LEU A 19 8.51 2.33 8.62
C LEU A 19 7.49 1.48 7.87
N ILE A 20 7.09 0.38 8.51
CA ILE A 20 5.93 -0.39 8.07
C ILE A 20 4.71 0.30 8.67
N LEU A 21 3.87 0.86 7.81
CA LEU A 21 2.66 1.56 8.25
C LEU A 21 1.57 0.54 8.56
N THR A 22 1.20 0.40 9.82
CA THR A 22 0.21 -0.58 10.28
C THR A 22 -0.98 0.13 10.92
N LYS A 23 -2.05 -0.62 11.19
CA LYS A 23 -3.21 -0.10 11.90
C LYS A 23 -2.81 0.49 13.26
N GLU A 24 -1.88 -0.15 13.95
CA GLU A 24 -1.47 0.25 15.30
C GLU A 24 -0.70 1.57 15.31
N ASN A 25 0.19 1.80 14.34
CA ASN A 25 1.03 3.00 14.36
C ASN A 25 0.50 4.15 13.51
N PHE A 26 -0.51 3.91 12.66
CA PHE A 26 -1.01 4.89 11.70
C PHE A 26 -1.48 6.18 12.36
N THR A 27 -2.21 6.09 13.46
CA THR A 27 -2.79 7.27 14.14
C THR A 27 -1.73 8.16 14.75
N ASP A 28 -0.55 7.61 15.04
CA ASP A 28 0.57 8.35 15.63
C ASP A 28 1.51 8.91 14.57
N CYS A 29 1.25 8.64 13.30
CA CYS A 29 2.04 9.17 12.20
C CYS A 29 1.46 10.48 11.68
N VAL A 30 2.32 11.42 11.38
CA VAL A 30 1.95 12.64 10.66
C VAL A 30 2.81 12.79 9.42
N ASP A 31 2.27 13.48 8.42
CA ASP A 31 3.00 13.83 7.22
C ASP A 31 4.20 14.71 7.59
N ALA A 32 5.40 14.29 7.24
CA ALA A 32 6.61 15.02 7.61
C ALA A 32 6.68 16.40 6.96
N ALA A 33 6.08 16.59 5.79
CA ALA A 33 6.09 17.87 5.08
C ALA A 33 5.13 18.88 5.69
N THR A 34 3.99 18.44 6.23
CA THR A 34 2.92 19.33 6.70
C THR A 34 2.73 19.31 8.22
N GLY A 35 3.20 18.26 8.88
CA GLY A 35 2.96 18.02 10.30
C GLY A 35 1.52 17.64 10.63
N LYS A 36 0.69 17.36 9.62
CA LYS A 36 -0.73 17.03 9.80
C LYS A 36 -0.96 15.52 9.81
N PRO A 37 -2.01 15.06 10.51
CA PRO A 37 -2.41 13.67 10.44
C PRO A 37 -2.68 13.22 9.00
N ILE A 38 -2.40 11.95 8.73
CA ILE A 38 -2.65 11.34 7.41
C ILE A 38 -4.12 10.94 7.34
N PRO A 39 -4.89 11.42 6.35
CA PRO A 39 -6.30 11.07 6.26
C PRO A 39 -6.52 9.62 5.85
N ARG A 40 -7.68 9.08 6.20
CA ARG A 40 -8.12 7.73 5.82
C ARG A 40 -9.39 7.75 4.98
N GLU A 41 -9.75 8.90 4.46
CA GLU A 41 -10.98 9.06 3.68
C GLU A 41 -10.75 9.98 2.49
N GLY A 42 -11.60 9.86 1.49
CA GLY A 42 -11.50 10.63 0.27
C GLY A 42 -10.35 10.19 -0.60
N ASN A 43 -9.77 11.15 -1.31
CA ASN A 43 -8.61 10.93 -2.17
C ASN A 43 -7.35 11.18 -1.35
N VAL A 44 -6.64 10.12 -1.01
CA VAL A 44 -5.45 10.20 -0.15
C VAL A 44 -4.18 10.13 -0.99
N VAL A 45 -3.27 11.07 -0.76
CA VAL A 45 -1.89 10.99 -1.23
C VAL A 45 -1.04 10.64 -0.01
N LEU A 46 -0.61 9.39 0.07
CA LEU A 46 0.18 8.92 1.21
C LEU A 46 1.60 9.51 1.10
N PRO A 47 2.08 10.20 2.15
CA PRO A 47 3.41 10.81 2.09
C PRO A 47 4.51 9.75 2.10
N GLU A 48 5.62 10.06 1.42
CA GLU A 48 6.81 9.19 1.44
C GLU A 48 7.47 9.18 2.81
N THR A 49 7.44 10.32 3.50
CA THR A 49 8.10 10.50 4.80
C THR A 49 7.08 10.91 5.85
N VAL A 50 7.13 10.25 6.98
CA VAL A 50 6.24 10.49 8.13
C VAL A 50 7.08 10.76 9.38
N ILE A 51 6.46 11.46 10.35
CA ILE A 51 7.01 11.59 11.70
C ILE A 51 6.20 10.66 12.60
N TYR A 52 6.90 9.79 13.29
CA TYR A 52 6.33 8.85 14.24
C TYR A 52 7.13 8.91 15.54
N HIS A 53 6.46 9.26 16.65
CA HIS A 53 7.09 9.46 17.94
C HIS A 53 8.31 10.39 17.87
N GLY A 54 8.17 11.50 17.13
CA GLY A 54 9.19 12.54 17.04
C GLY A 54 10.33 12.29 16.07
N GLU A 55 10.35 11.13 15.40
CA GLU A 55 11.41 10.79 14.44
C GLU A 55 10.85 10.61 13.03
N GLU A 56 11.67 10.93 12.04
CA GLU A 56 11.30 10.80 10.64
C GLU A 56 11.60 9.39 10.12
N TYR A 57 10.64 8.86 9.37
CA TYR A 57 10.74 7.56 8.71
C TYR A 57 10.27 7.65 7.27
N LYS A 58 10.89 6.87 6.42
CA LYS A 58 10.40 6.63 5.07
C LYS A 58 9.38 5.47 5.13
N VAL A 59 8.21 5.65 4.53
CA VAL A 59 7.21 4.59 4.45
C VAL A 59 7.67 3.56 3.43
N THR A 60 8.00 2.35 3.89
CA THR A 60 8.54 1.29 3.04
C THR A 60 7.58 0.14 2.81
N GLU A 61 6.53 0.05 3.60
CA GLU A 61 5.54 -1.02 3.49
C GLU A 61 4.18 -0.52 3.97
N ILE A 62 3.14 -0.86 3.24
CA ILE A 62 1.77 -0.74 3.75
C ILE A 62 1.50 -2.04 4.50
N GLY A 63 1.50 -1.98 5.82
CA GLY A 63 1.48 -3.16 6.67
C GLY A 63 0.08 -3.67 7.02
N ARG A 64 0.05 -4.56 8.00
CA ARG A 64 -1.17 -5.26 8.41
C ARG A 64 -2.28 -4.29 8.77
N PHE A 65 -3.43 -4.48 8.12
CA PHE A 65 -4.67 -3.75 8.42
C PHE A 65 -4.56 -2.22 8.32
N ALA A 66 -3.51 -1.68 7.69
CA ALA A 66 -3.24 -0.23 7.71
C ALA A 66 -4.46 0.61 7.31
N PHE A 67 -5.17 0.21 6.26
CA PHE A 67 -6.39 0.88 5.79
C PHE A 67 -7.61 -0.04 5.82
N SER A 68 -7.54 -1.13 6.57
CA SER A 68 -8.64 -2.08 6.65
C SER A 68 -9.92 -1.39 7.14
N GLY A 69 -11.01 -1.63 6.42
CA GLY A 69 -12.32 -1.07 6.78
C GLY A 69 -12.46 0.44 6.52
N CYS A 70 -11.55 1.05 5.80
CA CYS A 70 -11.65 2.46 5.43
C CYS A 70 -12.72 2.66 4.36
N ASN A 71 -13.98 2.64 4.78
CA ASN A 71 -15.14 2.67 3.88
C ASN A 71 -15.28 3.96 3.09
N ASN A 72 -14.69 5.05 3.58
CA ASN A 72 -14.76 6.36 2.93
C ASN A 72 -13.51 6.70 2.12
N LEU A 73 -12.56 5.77 2.03
CA LEU A 73 -11.39 5.92 1.17
C LEU A 73 -11.81 5.66 -0.27
N THR A 74 -11.65 6.65 -1.14
CA THR A 74 -12.07 6.55 -2.55
C THR A 74 -10.92 6.33 -3.50
N SER A 75 -9.76 6.88 -3.20
CA SER A 75 -8.52 6.62 -3.95
C SER A 75 -7.32 6.79 -3.04
N ILE A 76 -6.24 6.10 -3.37
CA ILE A 76 -4.98 6.27 -2.65
C ILE A 76 -3.82 6.22 -3.64
N ASN A 77 -2.92 7.19 -3.48
CA ASN A 77 -1.65 7.22 -4.18
C ASN A 77 -0.56 6.79 -3.21
N ILE A 78 0.05 5.65 -3.49
CA ILE A 78 1.09 5.04 -2.64
C ILE A 78 2.45 5.54 -3.11
N PRO A 79 3.33 6.01 -2.21
CA PRO A 79 4.62 6.54 -2.61
C PRO A 79 5.56 5.47 -3.15
N ASP A 80 6.51 5.89 -3.99
CA ASP A 80 7.47 5.00 -4.65
C ASP A 80 8.43 4.28 -3.69
N SER A 81 8.51 4.74 -2.45
CA SER A 81 9.31 4.09 -1.42
C SER A 81 8.76 2.76 -0.94
N VAL A 82 7.48 2.48 -1.23
CA VAL A 82 6.80 1.26 -0.77
C VAL A 82 7.19 0.07 -1.62
N THR A 83 7.62 -1.00 -0.95
CA THR A 83 8.06 -2.26 -1.60
C THR A 83 7.12 -3.43 -1.37
N GLU A 84 6.22 -3.34 -0.40
CA GLU A 84 5.22 -4.38 -0.13
C GLU A 84 3.87 -3.78 0.24
N ILE A 85 2.82 -4.45 -0.22
CA ILE A 85 1.44 -4.20 0.24
C ILE A 85 1.05 -5.41 1.08
N GLY A 86 0.83 -5.16 2.36
CA GLY A 86 0.74 -6.21 3.38
C GLY A 86 -0.65 -6.81 3.56
N THR A 87 -0.70 -7.74 4.50
CA THR A 87 -1.87 -8.56 4.83
C THR A 87 -3.05 -7.69 5.27
N PHE A 88 -4.22 -7.88 4.63
CA PHE A 88 -5.46 -7.14 4.92
C PHE A 88 -5.34 -5.62 4.84
N SER A 89 -4.30 -5.09 4.21
CA SER A 89 -4.00 -3.65 4.29
C SER A 89 -5.11 -2.75 3.78
N PHE A 90 -5.86 -3.17 2.76
CA PHE A 90 -7.02 -2.46 2.21
C PHE A 90 -8.30 -3.29 2.25
N SER A 91 -8.33 -4.31 3.09
CA SER A 91 -9.50 -5.19 3.19
C SER A 91 -10.74 -4.39 3.58
N GLY A 92 -11.82 -4.57 2.84
CA GLY A 92 -13.08 -3.90 3.13
C GLY A 92 -13.16 -2.43 2.73
N CYS A 93 -12.20 -1.93 1.95
CA CYS A 93 -12.28 -0.59 1.38
C CYS A 93 -13.28 -0.58 0.23
N ASN A 94 -14.58 -0.67 0.56
CA ASN A 94 -15.64 -0.91 -0.43
C ASN A 94 -15.98 0.31 -1.30
N ASN A 95 -15.47 1.48 -1.00
CA ASN A 95 -15.61 2.66 -1.86
C ASN A 95 -14.31 3.02 -2.60
N LEU A 96 -13.26 2.21 -2.46
CA LEU A 96 -12.01 2.43 -3.18
C LEU A 96 -12.23 2.12 -4.65
N THR A 97 -12.13 3.15 -5.49
CA THR A 97 -12.35 3.02 -6.94
C THR A 97 -11.06 2.88 -7.72
N SER A 98 -9.99 3.44 -7.20
CA SER A 98 -8.68 3.36 -7.86
C SER A 98 -7.55 3.31 -6.84
N ILE A 99 -6.48 2.65 -7.24
CA ILE A 99 -5.25 2.57 -6.46
C ILE A 99 -4.06 2.63 -7.41
N ASN A 100 -3.06 3.40 -7.02
CA ASN A 100 -1.78 3.43 -7.72
C ASN A 100 -0.79 2.54 -6.97
N ILE A 101 -0.42 1.41 -7.57
CA ILE A 101 0.61 0.51 -7.01
C ILE A 101 1.94 0.90 -7.65
N PRO A 102 2.90 1.41 -6.85
CA PRO A 102 4.16 1.89 -7.41
C PRO A 102 5.09 0.78 -7.90
N ASP A 103 6.00 1.14 -8.81
CA ASP A 103 6.89 0.20 -9.49
C ASP A 103 7.89 -0.51 -8.56
N GLY A 104 8.05 -0.05 -7.32
CA GLY A 104 8.92 -0.72 -6.34
C GLY A 104 8.26 -1.89 -5.62
N VAL A 105 6.95 -2.08 -5.76
CA VAL A 105 6.22 -3.12 -5.03
C VAL A 105 6.53 -4.49 -5.63
N THR A 106 7.04 -5.39 -4.79
CA THR A 106 7.41 -6.75 -5.21
C THR A 106 6.38 -7.79 -4.80
N LYS A 107 5.54 -7.47 -3.82
CA LYS A 107 4.59 -8.44 -3.26
C LYS A 107 3.28 -7.77 -2.87
N ILE A 108 2.18 -8.40 -3.27
CA ILE A 108 0.84 -8.07 -2.79
C ILE A 108 0.44 -9.18 -1.83
N GLY A 109 0.23 -8.81 -0.58
CA GLY A 109 0.03 -9.76 0.52
C GLY A 109 -1.35 -10.42 0.56
N PRO A 110 -1.52 -11.42 1.44
CA PRO A 110 -2.79 -12.11 1.60
C PRO A 110 -3.92 -11.14 1.96
N HIS A 111 -5.07 -11.31 1.33
CA HIS A 111 -6.28 -10.52 1.60
C HIS A 111 -6.09 -8.99 1.45
N ALA A 112 -5.05 -8.54 0.77
CA ALA A 112 -4.68 -7.12 0.72
C ALA A 112 -5.84 -6.23 0.25
N PHE A 113 -6.59 -6.67 -0.76
CA PHE A 113 -7.72 -5.93 -1.34
C PHE A 113 -9.05 -6.68 -1.21
N ARG A 114 -9.16 -7.54 -0.23
CA ARG A 114 -10.38 -8.32 -0.03
C ARG A 114 -11.59 -7.40 0.10
N GLY A 115 -12.62 -7.67 -0.70
CA GLY A 115 -13.88 -6.94 -0.61
C GLY A 115 -13.84 -5.50 -1.10
N CYS A 116 -12.82 -5.12 -1.87
CA CYS A 116 -12.78 -3.81 -2.53
C CYS A 116 -13.78 -3.81 -3.70
N SER A 117 -15.06 -3.75 -3.38
CA SER A 117 -16.15 -3.99 -4.35
C SER A 117 -16.34 -2.88 -5.37
N SER A 118 -15.79 -1.70 -5.14
CA SER A 118 -15.86 -0.57 -6.09
C SER A 118 -14.64 -0.46 -7.00
N LEU A 119 -13.61 -1.30 -6.78
CA LEU A 119 -12.40 -1.28 -7.58
C LEU A 119 -12.68 -1.88 -8.96
N VAL A 120 -12.53 -1.06 -10.01
CA VAL A 120 -12.93 -1.44 -11.39
C VAL A 120 -11.77 -2.08 -12.15
N SER A 121 -10.57 -1.57 -11.95
CA SER A 121 -9.38 -2.08 -12.60
C SER A 121 -8.17 -1.96 -11.68
N VAL A 122 -7.20 -2.85 -11.90
CA VAL A 122 -5.92 -2.82 -11.19
C VAL A 122 -4.81 -3.03 -12.21
N SER A 123 -3.83 -2.14 -12.18
CA SER A 123 -2.59 -2.30 -12.94
C SER A 123 -1.52 -2.78 -11.98
N ILE A 124 -1.05 -4.00 -12.19
CA ILE A 124 -0.01 -4.60 -11.37
C ILE A 124 1.33 -4.31 -12.03
N PRO A 125 2.26 -3.62 -11.34
CA PRO A 125 3.54 -3.24 -11.95
C PRO A 125 4.45 -4.43 -12.20
N ASP A 126 5.41 -4.25 -13.12
CA ASP A 126 6.37 -5.29 -13.52
C ASP A 126 7.33 -5.72 -12.39
N SER A 127 7.33 -5.02 -11.29
CA SER A 127 8.12 -5.37 -10.10
C SER A 127 7.49 -6.49 -9.27
N VAL A 128 6.18 -6.71 -9.40
CA VAL A 128 5.45 -7.69 -8.56
C VAL A 128 5.77 -9.11 -9.02
N THR A 129 6.16 -9.95 -8.06
CA THR A 129 6.47 -11.35 -8.29
C THR A 129 5.44 -12.30 -7.66
N ILE A 130 4.76 -11.85 -6.61
CA ILE A 130 3.80 -12.69 -5.86
C ILE A 130 2.51 -11.92 -5.64
N ILE A 131 1.39 -12.56 -5.98
CA ILE A 131 0.04 -12.13 -5.60
C ILE A 131 -0.45 -13.12 -4.55
N GLY A 132 -0.72 -12.62 -3.35
CA GLY A 132 -1.02 -13.42 -2.17
C GLY A 132 -2.38 -14.11 -2.19
N GLU A 133 -2.56 -15.03 -1.25
CA GLU A 133 -3.82 -15.74 -1.04
C GLU A 133 -4.97 -14.76 -0.86
N SER A 134 -6.04 -14.96 -1.62
CA SER A 134 -7.26 -14.14 -1.52
C SER A 134 -7.02 -12.63 -1.67
N ALA A 135 -5.95 -12.23 -2.35
CA ALA A 135 -5.54 -10.82 -2.41
C ALA A 135 -6.65 -9.91 -2.95
N PHE A 136 -7.42 -10.37 -3.93
CA PHE A 136 -8.53 -9.63 -4.55
C PHE A 136 -9.87 -10.35 -4.39
N ILE A 137 -10.00 -11.23 -3.40
CA ILE A 137 -11.25 -11.97 -3.20
C ILE A 137 -12.40 -11.01 -2.96
N GLY A 138 -13.51 -11.23 -3.64
CA GLY A 138 -14.72 -10.40 -3.46
C GLY A 138 -14.65 -9.03 -4.08
N CYS A 139 -13.70 -8.76 -4.95
CA CYS A 139 -13.67 -7.52 -5.72
C CYS A 139 -14.70 -7.58 -6.84
N ASN A 140 -15.98 -7.43 -6.47
CA ASN A 140 -17.13 -7.66 -7.36
C ASN A 140 -17.20 -6.70 -8.54
N GLY A 141 -16.65 -5.50 -8.41
CA GLY A 141 -16.62 -4.49 -9.46
C GLY A 141 -15.44 -4.59 -10.42
N LEU A 142 -14.49 -5.47 -10.12
CA LEU A 142 -13.26 -5.59 -10.90
C LEU A 142 -13.56 -6.24 -12.24
N THR A 143 -13.39 -5.47 -13.33
CA THR A 143 -13.68 -5.93 -14.70
C THR A 143 -12.45 -6.37 -15.46
N SER A 144 -11.28 -5.82 -15.11
CA SER A 144 -10.03 -6.15 -15.79
C SER A 144 -8.85 -6.12 -14.84
N VAL A 145 -7.90 -7.00 -15.09
CA VAL A 145 -6.62 -7.06 -14.39
C VAL A 145 -5.53 -7.29 -15.42
N ASN A 146 -4.47 -6.51 -15.35
CA ASN A 146 -3.26 -6.74 -16.13
C ASN A 146 -2.22 -7.39 -15.21
N ILE A 147 -1.88 -8.65 -15.48
CA ILE A 147 -0.89 -9.40 -14.70
C ILE A 147 0.40 -9.46 -15.51
N PRO A 148 1.48 -8.81 -15.04
CA PRO A 148 2.73 -8.80 -15.79
C PRO A 148 3.45 -10.15 -15.76
N ASP A 149 4.37 -10.34 -16.71
CA ASP A 149 5.17 -11.57 -16.81
C ASP A 149 6.08 -11.78 -15.59
N SER A 150 6.34 -10.74 -14.83
CA SER A 150 7.13 -10.82 -13.58
C SER A 150 6.49 -11.67 -12.50
N VAL A 151 5.15 -11.82 -12.54
CA VAL A 151 4.43 -12.57 -11.51
C VAL A 151 4.69 -14.07 -11.72
N THR A 152 5.35 -14.67 -10.75
CA THR A 152 5.70 -16.10 -10.76
C THR A 152 4.76 -16.95 -9.91
N SER A 153 3.98 -16.31 -9.02
CA SER A 153 3.07 -17.03 -8.14
C SER A 153 1.79 -16.23 -7.89
N ILE A 154 0.66 -16.85 -8.20
CA ILE A 154 -0.67 -16.36 -7.85
C ILE A 154 -1.24 -17.39 -6.88
N LYS A 155 -1.46 -16.99 -5.64
CA LYS A 155 -1.84 -17.91 -4.57
C LYS A 155 -3.34 -18.23 -4.60
N PHE A 156 -3.73 -19.16 -3.74
CA PHE A 156 -5.09 -19.70 -3.66
C PHE A 156 -6.14 -18.60 -3.52
N ARG A 157 -7.20 -18.66 -4.33
CA ARG A 157 -8.34 -17.73 -4.32
C ARG A 157 -8.00 -16.26 -4.58
N ALA A 158 -6.85 -15.96 -5.17
CA ALA A 158 -6.42 -14.58 -5.38
C ALA A 158 -7.50 -13.69 -6.02
N PHE A 159 -8.27 -14.23 -6.98
CA PHE A 159 -9.35 -13.53 -7.68
C PHE A 159 -10.72 -14.18 -7.52
N SER A 160 -10.92 -14.98 -6.47
CA SER A 160 -12.22 -15.60 -6.21
C SER A 160 -13.30 -14.54 -6.01
N ASP A 161 -14.51 -14.84 -6.47
CA ASP A 161 -15.67 -13.97 -6.33
C ASP A 161 -15.51 -12.58 -6.97
N CYS A 162 -14.60 -12.45 -7.93
CA CYS A 162 -14.53 -11.29 -8.81
C CYS A 162 -15.57 -11.46 -9.91
N SER A 163 -16.85 -11.30 -9.58
CA SER A 163 -17.97 -11.69 -10.44
C SER A 163 -18.10 -10.88 -11.74
N SER A 164 -17.48 -9.70 -11.79
CA SER A 164 -17.51 -8.84 -12.98
C SER A 164 -16.28 -9.00 -13.87
N LEU A 165 -15.33 -9.86 -13.51
CA LEU A 165 -14.06 -9.98 -14.21
C LEU A 165 -14.26 -10.62 -15.58
N VAL A 166 -13.97 -9.85 -16.64
CA VAL A 166 -14.15 -10.28 -18.03
C VAL A 166 -12.85 -10.40 -18.81
N SER A 167 -11.76 -9.78 -18.34
CA SER A 167 -10.46 -9.90 -18.99
C SER A 167 -9.31 -9.93 -17.98
N VAL A 168 -8.36 -10.82 -18.27
CA VAL A 168 -7.09 -10.91 -17.57
C VAL A 168 -6.01 -10.97 -18.64
N SER A 169 -5.09 -10.04 -18.61
CA SER A 169 -4.03 -9.97 -19.61
C SER A 169 -2.63 -10.03 -18.98
#